data_b3e33ed7e96764477adcc2778801e9eb
#
_entry.id   b3e33ed7e96764477adcc2778801e9eb
#
_cell.length_a   1.000
_cell.length_b   1.000
_cell.length_c   1.000
_cell.angle_alpha   90.00
_cell.angle_beta   90.00
_cell.angle_gamma   90.00
#
_symmetry.space_group_name_H-M   'P 1'
#
loop_
_entity.id
_entity.type
_entity.pdbx_description
1 polymer ?
#
loop_
_entity_poly.entity_id
_entity_poly.type
_entity_poly.pdbx_seq_one_letter_code
_entity_poly.pdbx_strand_id
1 'polypeptide(L)'
;DRTLVATLPCYLNALTGKSVIVVTANEYLAKRDANWMSPIFEGLGMNVGYIIPELNPSEKKENYAKNIVYATNNELGFDYLRDNMVLREDDRLQRDPYFVVVDEVDSILIDEARTPLIISGVAEDNGPLYKKLKPVVKSLTEEEFDLEKEEVLKPGDFTVDLQSRSIEITENGHEKIENYLKQNNLLEDSVSLYASENLKLLNMVQA
;
A
#
# COMPACT_ATOMS: atom_id res chain seq x y z
N ASP A 1 -16.18 -21.16 -27.22
CA ASP A 1 -15.18 -20.98 -26.16
C ASP A 1 -14.88 -19.50 -26.02
N ARG A 2 -15.15 -18.91 -24.84
CA ARG A 2 -14.97 -17.46 -24.54
C ARG A 2 -13.52 -17.03 -24.74
N THR A 3 -12.55 -17.88 -24.36
CA THR A 3 -11.14 -17.61 -24.48
C THR A 3 -10.73 -17.38 -25.95
N LEU A 4 -11.25 -18.18 -26.87
CA LEU A 4 -10.98 -18.03 -28.30
C LEU A 4 -11.68 -16.77 -28.87
N VAL A 5 -12.92 -16.50 -28.48
CA VAL A 5 -13.66 -15.30 -28.96
C VAL A 5 -12.99 -14.01 -28.51
N ALA A 6 -12.42 -13.99 -27.30
CA ALA A 6 -11.70 -12.84 -26.76
C ALA A 6 -10.47 -12.43 -27.59
N THR A 7 -9.90 -13.35 -28.39
CA THR A 7 -8.74 -13.02 -29.25
C THR A 7 -9.08 -11.97 -30.30
N LEU A 8 -10.29 -11.92 -30.80
CA LEU A 8 -10.71 -10.98 -31.83
C LEU A 8 -10.62 -9.50 -31.37
N PRO A 9 -11.33 -9.11 -30.28
CA PRO A 9 -11.22 -7.74 -29.77
C PRO A 9 -9.83 -7.42 -29.23
N CYS A 10 -9.13 -8.40 -28.63
CA CYS A 10 -7.74 -8.19 -28.17
C CYS A 10 -6.80 -7.86 -29.34
N TYR A 11 -6.85 -8.63 -30.41
CA TYR A 11 -6.06 -8.36 -31.61
C TYR A 11 -6.36 -7.01 -32.22
N LEU A 12 -7.64 -6.70 -32.44
CA LEU A 12 -8.07 -5.43 -33.02
C LEU A 12 -7.52 -4.22 -32.24
N ASN A 13 -7.60 -4.27 -30.92
CA ASN A 13 -7.12 -3.17 -30.07
C ASN A 13 -5.58 -3.15 -29.96
N ALA A 14 -4.93 -4.31 -30.00
CA ALA A 14 -3.46 -4.39 -29.98
C ALA A 14 -2.79 -3.82 -31.25
N LEU A 15 -3.50 -3.75 -32.37
CA LEU A 15 -3.01 -3.11 -33.61
C LEU A 15 -2.64 -1.63 -33.41
N THR A 16 -3.18 -0.97 -32.37
CA THR A 16 -2.81 0.41 -32.01
C THR A 16 -1.42 0.53 -31.42
N GLY A 17 -0.75 -0.57 -31.10
CA GLY A 17 0.53 -0.61 -30.35
C GLY A 17 0.39 -0.33 -28.86
N LYS A 18 -0.83 -0.12 -28.36
CA LYS A 18 -1.13 0.15 -26.96
C LYS A 18 -1.36 -1.16 -26.18
N SER A 19 -1.34 -1.07 -24.85
CA SER A 19 -1.48 -2.22 -23.96
C SER A 19 -2.88 -2.80 -23.97
N VAL A 20 -2.98 -4.11 -24.21
CA VAL A 20 -4.23 -4.89 -24.07
C VAL A 20 -4.06 -5.88 -22.95
N ILE A 21 -5.00 -5.87 -22.00
CA ILE A 21 -4.95 -6.73 -20.81
C ILE A 21 -6.16 -7.67 -20.82
N VAL A 22 -5.92 -8.95 -20.54
CA VAL A 22 -6.95 -9.95 -20.31
C VAL A 22 -6.90 -10.39 -18.86
N VAL A 23 -7.94 -10.07 -18.11
CA VAL A 23 -8.07 -10.40 -16.69
C VAL A 23 -8.74 -11.75 -16.54
N THR A 24 -8.11 -12.66 -15.82
CA THR A 24 -8.58 -14.03 -15.56
C THR A 24 -8.76 -14.26 -14.05
N ALA A 25 -9.53 -15.29 -13.70
CA ALA A 25 -9.88 -15.58 -12.31
C ALA A 25 -8.69 -16.06 -11.45
N ASN A 26 -7.66 -16.68 -12.04
CA ASN A 26 -6.51 -17.18 -11.30
C ASN A 26 -5.25 -17.28 -12.17
N GLU A 27 -4.12 -17.49 -11.53
CA GLU A 27 -2.78 -17.56 -12.14
C GLU A 27 -2.64 -18.71 -13.14
N TYR A 28 -3.23 -19.85 -12.83
CA TYR A 28 -3.23 -20.99 -13.73
C TYR A 28 -3.90 -20.65 -15.06
N LEU A 29 -5.07 -20.01 -15.01
CA LEU A 29 -5.78 -19.58 -16.21
C LEU A 29 -5.00 -18.50 -16.97
N ALA A 30 -4.40 -17.54 -16.27
CA ALA A 30 -3.60 -16.50 -16.90
C ALA A 30 -2.46 -17.11 -17.74
N LYS A 31 -1.71 -18.05 -17.16
CA LYS A 31 -0.61 -18.74 -17.85
C LYS A 31 -1.11 -19.69 -18.94
N ARG A 32 -2.16 -20.48 -18.66
CA ARG A 32 -2.73 -21.44 -19.62
C ARG A 32 -3.25 -20.73 -20.86
N ASP A 33 -4.07 -19.68 -20.68
CA ASP A 33 -4.75 -18.99 -21.77
C ASP A 33 -3.76 -18.16 -22.59
N ALA A 34 -2.77 -17.52 -21.93
CA ALA A 34 -1.68 -16.86 -22.63
C ALA A 34 -0.95 -17.85 -23.58
N ASN A 35 -0.50 -18.99 -23.05
CA ASN A 35 0.21 -19.99 -23.84
C ASN A 35 -0.66 -20.62 -24.93
N TRP A 36 -1.95 -20.86 -24.64
CA TRP A 36 -2.87 -21.47 -25.59
C TRP A 36 -3.23 -20.55 -26.75
N MET A 37 -3.40 -19.23 -26.47
CA MET A 37 -3.74 -18.24 -27.50
C MET A 37 -2.50 -17.62 -28.18
N SER A 38 -1.31 -17.78 -27.61
CA SER A 38 -0.04 -17.26 -28.15
C SER A 38 0.17 -17.62 -29.62
N PRO A 39 -0.03 -18.87 -30.08
CA PRO A 39 0.18 -19.20 -31.47
C PRO A 39 -0.69 -18.41 -32.46
N ILE A 40 -1.91 -18.03 -32.04
CA ILE A 40 -2.82 -17.20 -32.86
C ILE A 40 -2.26 -15.80 -32.98
N PHE A 41 -1.92 -15.19 -31.84
CA PHE A 41 -1.42 -13.81 -31.80
C PHE A 41 -0.03 -13.68 -32.46
N GLU A 42 0.87 -14.61 -32.20
CA GLU A 42 2.21 -14.64 -32.80
C GLU A 42 2.15 -14.82 -34.31
N GLY A 43 1.25 -15.69 -34.80
CA GLY A 43 0.98 -15.84 -36.22
C GLY A 43 0.48 -14.58 -36.90
N LEU A 44 -0.06 -13.63 -36.14
CA LEU A 44 -0.51 -12.32 -36.56
C LEU A 44 0.47 -11.18 -36.21
N GLY A 45 1.70 -11.53 -35.77
CA GLY A 45 2.77 -10.58 -35.46
C GLY A 45 2.65 -9.89 -34.09
N MET A 46 1.84 -10.41 -33.16
CA MET A 46 1.68 -9.85 -31.82
C MET A 46 2.42 -10.71 -30.78
N ASN A 47 2.96 -10.06 -29.76
CA ASN A 47 3.60 -10.74 -28.63
C ASN A 47 2.62 -10.88 -27.45
N VAL A 48 2.67 -12.04 -26.78
CA VAL A 48 1.83 -12.35 -25.62
C VAL A 48 2.70 -12.50 -24.38
N GLY A 49 2.21 -11.99 -23.24
CA GLY A 49 2.81 -12.19 -21.93
C GLY A 49 1.76 -12.59 -20.89
N TYR A 50 2.24 -12.99 -19.72
CA TYR A 50 1.38 -13.25 -18.57
C TYR A 50 2.08 -12.78 -17.28
N ILE A 51 1.28 -12.40 -16.30
CA ILE A 51 1.74 -11.94 -14.98
C ILE A 51 1.26 -12.93 -13.93
N ILE A 52 2.22 -13.47 -13.19
CA ILE A 52 2.01 -14.37 -12.06
C ILE A 52 2.94 -13.95 -10.90
N PRO A 53 2.65 -14.35 -9.65
CA PRO A 53 3.41 -13.90 -8.46
C PRO A 53 4.88 -14.28 -8.47
N GLU A 54 5.24 -15.41 -9.09
CA GLU A 54 6.59 -15.93 -9.12
C GLU A 54 7.56 -15.12 -9.98
N LEU A 55 7.05 -14.25 -10.85
CA LEU A 55 7.90 -13.42 -11.70
C LEU A 55 8.58 -12.31 -10.88
N ASN A 56 9.87 -12.14 -11.10
CA ASN A 56 10.60 -11.01 -10.56
C ASN A 56 10.23 -9.68 -11.26
N PRO A 57 10.55 -8.51 -10.69
CA PRO A 57 10.16 -7.22 -11.28
C PRO A 57 10.63 -7.00 -12.72
N SER A 58 11.82 -7.48 -13.08
CA SER A 58 12.34 -7.35 -14.44
C SER A 58 11.53 -8.19 -15.43
N GLU A 59 11.20 -9.42 -15.07
CA GLU A 59 10.35 -10.31 -15.86
C GLU A 59 8.93 -9.77 -16.01
N LYS A 60 8.36 -9.23 -14.93
CA LYS A 60 7.05 -8.57 -14.98
C LYS A 60 7.07 -7.39 -15.96
N LYS A 61 8.08 -6.52 -15.87
CA LYS A 61 8.23 -5.38 -16.77
C LYS A 61 8.32 -5.80 -18.23
N GLU A 62 9.09 -6.85 -18.53
CA GLU A 62 9.16 -7.41 -19.87
C GLU A 62 7.82 -7.95 -20.36
N ASN A 63 7.06 -8.64 -19.49
CA ASN A 63 5.75 -9.16 -19.84
C ASN A 63 4.72 -8.04 -20.04
N TYR A 64 4.73 -6.99 -19.21
CA TYR A 64 3.86 -5.80 -19.40
C TYR A 64 4.18 -5.03 -20.70
N ALA A 65 5.40 -5.15 -21.22
CA ALA A 65 5.77 -4.53 -22.50
C ALA A 65 5.19 -5.25 -23.73
N LYS A 66 4.66 -6.48 -23.58
CA LYS A 66 4.04 -7.24 -24.68
C LYS A 66 2.74 -6.58 -25.16
N ASN A 67 2.29 -6.95 -26.35
CA ASN A 67 1.07 -6.40 -26.95
C ASN A 67 -0.18 -6.80 -26.17
N ILE A 68 -0.24 -8.06 -25.73
CA ILE A 68 -1.37 -8.66 -25.00
C ILE A 68 -0.84 -9.33 -23.75
N VAL A 69 -1.43 -8.99 -22.60
CA VAL A 69 -0.97 -9.47 -21.29
C VAL A 69 -2.13 -10.13 -20.55
N TYR A 70 -1.94 -11.37 -20.14
CA TYR A 70 -2.88 -12.10 -19.28
C TYR A 70 -2.46 -11.97 -17.82
N ALA A 71 -3.38 -11.62 -16.94
CA ALA A 71 -3.10 -11.45 -15.51
C ALA A 71 -4.34 -11.69 -14.67
N THR A 72 -4.16 -11.86 -13.36
CA THR A 72 -5.27 -11.79 -12.41
C THR A 72 -5.53 -10.35 -11.98
N ASN A 73 -6.76 -10.06 -11.52
CA ASN A 73 -7.12 -8.77 -10.94
C ASN A 73 -6.20 -8.39 -9.77
N ASN A 74 -5.85 -9.36 -8.92
CA ASN A 74 -4.99 -9.15 -7.75
C ASN A 74 -3.57 -8.73 -8.16
N GLU A 75 -2.94 -9.44 -9.10
CA GLU A 75 -1.60 -9.09 -9.57
C GLU A 75 -1.56 -7.69 -10.21
N LEU A 76 -2.56 -7.38 -11.05
CA LEU A 76 -2.68 -6.04 -11.65
C LEU A 76 -2.84 -4.96 -10.59
N GLY A 77 -3.66 -5.20 -9.59
CA GLY A 77 -3.90 -4.26 -8.50
C GLY A 77 -2.68 -4.08 -7.60
N PHE A 78 -1.99 -5.16 -7.23
CA PHE A 78 -0.76 -5.06 -6.44
C PHE A 78 0.37 -4.37 -7.21
N ASP A 79 0.55 -4.67 -8.50
CA ASP A 79 1.56 -4.01 -9.32
C ASP A 79 1.22 -2.53 -9.54
N TYR A 80 -0.07 -2.18 -9.69
CA TYR A 80 -0.52 -0.78 -9.72
C TYR A 80 -0.19 -0.03 -8.43
N LEU A 81 -0.43 -0.64 -7.26
CA LEU A 81 -0.07 -0.02 -5.98
C LEU A 81 1.45 0.16 -5.85
N ARG A 82 2.24 -0.82 -6.27
CA ARG A 82 3.72 -0.72 -6.28
C ARG A 82 4.20 0.39 -7.20
N ASP A 83 3.65 0.50 -8.40
CA ASP A 83 3.99 1.54 -9.39
C ASP A 83 3.69 2.96 -8.88
N ASN A 84 2.69 3.12 -8.00
CA ASN A 84 2.40 4.40 -7.36
C ASN A 84 3.35 4.74 -6.19
N MET A 85 4.20 3.81 -5.75
CA MET A 85 5.18 4.03 -4.69
C MET A 85 6.60 4.23 -5.22
N VAL A 86 6.87 4.00 -6.51
CA VAL A 86 8.21 4.19 -7.09
C VAL A 86 8.55 5.67 -7.21
N LEU A 87 9.83 5.99 -7.03
CA LEU A 87 10.33 7.37 -7.09
C LEU A 87 10.68 7.83 -8.53
N ARG A 88 10.89 6.89 -9.44
CA ARG A 88 11.28 7.13 -10.83
C ARG A 88 10.29 6.45 -11.76
N GLU A 89 9.92 7.14 -12.83
CA GLU A 89 9.01 6.61 -13.85
C GLU A 89 9.55 5.33 -14.49
N ASP A 90 10.85 5.25 -14.70
CA ASP A 90 11.52 4.07 -15.26
C ASP A 90 11.37 2.80 -14.42
N ASP A 91 11.08 2.93 -13.12
CA ASP A 91 10.90 1.81 -12.20
C ASP A 91 9.47 1.25 -12.23
N ARG A 92 8.54 1.90 -12.92
CA ARG A 92 7.18 1.41 -13.13
C ARG A 92 7.18 0.12 -13.96
N LEU A 93 6.33 -0.81 -13.56
CA LEU A 93 6.15 -2.10 -14.24
C LEU A 93 5.11 -2.00 -15.35
N GLN A 94 3.97 -1.40 -15.05
CA GLN A 94 2.82 -1.37 -15.95
C GLN A 94 2.93 -0.24 -16.97
N ARG A 95 2.45 -0.54 -18.17
CA ARG A 95 2.13 0.48 -19.18
C ARG A 95 0.70 0.99 -18.94
N ASP A 96 0.38 2.17 -19.43
CA ASP A 96 -0.98 2.70 -19.35
C ASP A 96 -1.96 1.73 -20.05
N PRO A 97 -2.98 1.22 -19.34
CA PRO A 97 -3.94 0.29 -19.91
C PRO A 97 -4.79 1.02 -20.96
N TYR A 98 -4.94 0.41 -22.13
CA TYR A 98 -5.75 0.97 -23.21
C TYR A 98 -7.06 0.20 -23.40
N PHE A 99 -6.97 -1.13 -23.40
CA PHE A 99 -8.13 -2.00 -23.57
C PHE A 99 -8.03 -3.18 -22.60
N VAL A 100 -9.13 -3.49 -21.95
CA VAL A 100 -9.19 -4.56 -20.95
C VAL A 100 -10.38 -5.47 -21.25
N VAL A 101 -10.11 -6.77 -21.29
CA VAL A 101 -11.15 -7.82 -21.28
C VAL A 101 -11.15 -8.45 -19.89
N VAL A 102 -12.30 -8.45 -19.22
CA VAL A 102 -12.44 -9.08 -17.89
C VAL A 102 -13.27 -10.35 -18.06
N ASP A 103 -12.65 -11.50 -17.81
CA ASP A 103 -13.35 -12.78 -17.69
C ASP A 103 -13.81 -12.99 -16.24
N GLU A 104 -14.88 -13.74 -16.02
CA GLU A 104 -15.49 -13.97 -14.70
C GLU A 104 -15.83 -12.65 -13.96
N VAL A 105 -16.48 -11.73 -14.68
CA VAL A 105 -16.76 -10.36 -14.24
C VAL A 105 -17.60 -10.27 -12.96
N ASP A 106 -18.49 -11.23 -12.72
CA ASP A 106 -19.31 -11.37 -11.53
C ASP A 106 -18.44 -11.64 -10.29
N SER A 107 -17.52 -12.57 -10.36
CA SER A 107 -16.54 -12.80 -9.28
C SER A 107 -15.68 -11.57 -9.00
N ILE A 108 -15.13 -10.96 -10.02
CA ILE A 108 -14.12 -9.90 -9.88
C ILE A 108 -14.77 -8.57 -9.46
N LEU A 109 -15.86 -8.15 -10.12
CA LEU A 109 -16.44 -6.83 -9.92
C LEU A 109 -17.65 -6.81 -8.95
N ILE A 110 -18.15 -7.97 -8.52
CA ILE A 110 -19.25 -8.06 -7.57
C ILE A 110 -18.81 -8.75 -6.29
N ASP A 111 -18.43 -10.03 -6.36
CA ASP A 111 -18.14 -10.82 -5.16
C ASP A 111 -16.90 -10.30 -4.42
N GLU A 112 -15.83 -10.00 -5.14
CA GLU A 112 -14.55 -9.51 -4.58
C GLU A 112 -14.42 -7.98 -4.61
N ALA A 113 -15.44 -7.24 -5.06
CA ALA A 113 -15.35 -5.78 -5.27
C ALA A 113 -14.95 -4.98 -4.02
N ARG A 114 -15.24 -5.49 -2.82
CA ARG A 114 -14.94 -4.85 -1.54
C ARG A 114 -13.69 -5.41 -0.86
N THR A 115 -13.01 -6.37 -1.47
CA THR A 115 -11.78 -6.94 -0.89
C THR A 115 -10.63 -5.93 -1.05
N PRO A 116 -10.08 -5.37 0.04
CA PRO A 116 -9.01 -4.38 -0.08
C PRO A 116 -7.71 -5.07 -0.48
N LEU A 117 -6.98 -4.45 -1.42
CA LEU A 117 -5.59 -4.79 -1.71
C LEU A 117 -4.68 -3.99 -0.79
N ILE A 118 -3.91 -4.67 0.06
CA ILE A 118 -3.04 -4.03 1.04
C ILE A 118 -1.60 -4.45 0.78
N ILE A 119 -0.71 -3.48 0.58
CA ILE A 119 0.73 -3.68 0.58
C ILE A 119 1.26 -3.22 1.93
N SER A 120 1.87 -4.13 2.68
CA SER A 120 2.59 -3.81 3.91
C SER A 120 4.06 -4.13 3.73
N GLY A 121 4.93 -3.22 4.15
CA GLY A 121 6.36 -3.49 4.29
C GLY A 121 6.63 -4.37 5.50
N VAL A 122 7.85 -4.90 5.59
CA VAL A 122 8.33 -5.51 6.84
C VAL A 122 8.30 -4.39 7.88
N ALA A 123 7.44 -4.51 8.87
CA ALA A 123 7.47 -3.61 10.01
C ALA A 123 8.84 -3.79 10.71
N GLU A 124 9.56 -2.68 10.90
CA GLU A 124 10.71 -2.73 11.80
C GLU A 124 10.24 -3.27 13.14
N ASP A 125 10.97 -4.23 13.70
CA ASP A 125 10.66 -4.72 15.04
C ASP A 125 10.91 -3.62 16.08
N ASN A 126 9.91 -2.80 16.29
CA ASN A 126 9.91 -1.74 17.29
C ASN A 126 9.54 -2.26 18.69
N GLY A 127 9.34 -3.55 18.86
CA GLY A 127 8.97 -4.17 20.13
C GLY A 127 9.89 -3.81 21.29
N PRO A 128 11.23 -3.81 21.13
CA PRO A 128 12.15 -3.38 22.18
C PRO A 128 11.97 -1.89 22.54
N LEU A 129 11.68 -1.03 21.55
CA LEU A 129 11.47 0.41 21.76
C LEU A 129 10.15 0.68 22.48
N TYR A 130 9.06 0.02 22.10
CA TYR A 130 7.77 0.09 22.82
C TYR A 130 7.91 -0.35 24.29
N LYS A 131 8.72 -1.39 24.58
CA LYS A 131 8.97 -1.81 25.96
C LYS A 131 9.69 -0.72 26.76
N LYS A 132 10.58 0.05 26.15
CA LYS A 132 11.29 1.16 26.79
C LYS A 132 10.38 2.39 26.98
N LEU A 133 9.42 2.64 26.09
CA LEU A 133 8.50 3.76 26.18
C LEU A 133 7.33 3.50 27.13
N LYS A 134 6.93 2.25 27.31
CA LYS A 134 5.80 1.86 28.17
C LYS A 134 5.82 2.46 29.59
N PRO A 135 6.94 2.59 30.32
CA PRO A 135 6.95 3.20 31.64
C PRO A 135 6.57 4.67 31.62
N VAL A 136 7.06 5.48 30.65
CA VAL A 136 6.71 6.88 30.58
C VAL A 136 5.25 7.06 30.19
N VAL A 137 4.74 6.34 29.20
CA VAL A 137 3.33 6.39 28.81
C VAL A 137 2.41 6.09 29.99
N LYS A 138 2.73 5.07 30.79
CA LYS A 138 1.96 4.72 32.00
C LYS A 138 2.04 5.77 33.11
N SER A 139 3.00 6.66 33.08
CA SER A 139 3.16 7.74 34.08
C SER A 139 2.47 9.03 33.69
N LEU A 140 1.95 9.12 32.46
CA LEU A 140 1.22 10.29 31.99
C LEU A 140 -0.19 10.28 32.58
N THR A 141 -0.68 11.47 32.89
CA THR A 141 -2.02 11.73 33.45
C THR A 141 -2.84 12.56 32.50
N GLU A 142 -4.11 12.22 32.34
CA GLU A 142 -5.03 13.00 31.50
C GLU A 142 -5.36 14.33 32.18
N GLU A 143 -5.41 15.40 31.37
CA GLU A 143 -5.85 16.72 31.80
C GLU A 143 -7.38 16.76 31.84
N GLU A 144 -7.95 17.23 32.94
CA GLU A 144 -9.39 17.43 33.08
C GLU A 144 -9.75 18.87 32.75
N PHE A 145 -10.51 19.07 31.66
CA PHE A 145 -10.96 20.38 31.19
C PHE A 145 -12.49 20.53 31.32
N ASP A 146 -12.96 21.64 31.89
CA ASP A 146 -14.38 21.97 31.95
C ASP A 146 -14.77 22.79 30.70
N LEU A 147 -15.49 22.14 29.77
CA LEU A 147 -15.94 22.76 28.51
C LEU A 147 -16.97 23.91 28.73
N GLU A 148 -17.71 23.92 29.86
CA GLU A 148 -18.71 24.97 30.14
C GLU A 148 -18.06 26.24 30.72
N LYS A 149 -16.96 26.09 31.44
CA LYS A 149 -16.24 27.20 32.10
C LYS A 149 -14.98 27.63 31.38
N GLU A 150 -14.56 26.86 30.33
CA GLU A 150 -13.29 27.05 29.64
C GLU A 150 -12.06 27.09 30.58
N GLU A 151 -12.10 26.28 31.65
CA GLU A 151 -11.03 26.23 32.64
C GLU A 151 -10.46 24.82 32.80
N VAL A 152 -9.15 24.73 33.03
CA VAL A 152 -8.46 23.48 33.38
C VAL A 152 -8.80 23.14 34.83
N LEU A 153 -9.56 22.08 35.07
CA LEU A 153 -9.90 21.60 36.42
C LEU A 153 -8.72 20.93 37.09
N LYS A 154 -7.95 20.14 36.30
CA LYS A 154 -6.78 19.46 36.81
C LYS A 154 -5.73 19.42 35.70
N PRO A 155 -4.54 20.03 35.92
CA PRO A 155 -3.48 19.98 34.94
C PRO A 155 -3.00 18.52 34.70
N GLY A 156 -2.81 18.19 33.46
CA GLY A 156 -2.40 16.84 33.04
C GLY A 156 -1.28 16.87 32.01
N ASP A 157 -0.85 15.70 31.60
CA ASP A 157 0.22 15.49 30.64
C ASP A 157 -0.31 15.36 29.19
N PHE A 158 -1.61 15.06 29.02
CA PHE A 158 -2.25 14.95 27.72
C PHE A 158 -3.76 15.20 27.79
N THR A 159 -4.36 15.58 26.66
CA THR A 159 -5.80 15.73 26.46
C THR A 159 -6.29 14.73 25.42
N VAL A 160 -7.55 14.30 25.53
CA VAL A 160 -8.19 13.39 24.57
C VAL A 160 -9.34 14.12 23.89
N ASP A 161 -9.27 14.28 22.57
CA ASP A 161 -10.41 14.72 21.76
C ASP A 161 -11.17 13.48 21.25
N LEU A 162 -12.33 13.23 21.84
CA LEU A 162 -13.18 12.10 21.46
C LEU A 162 -13.84 12.26 20.08
N GLN A 163 -13.96 13.50 19.55
CA GLN A 163 -14.57 13.75 18.25
C GLN A 163 -13.60 13.44 17.11
N SER A 164 -12.37 13.95 17.22
CA SER A 164 -11.31 13.69 16.25
C SER A 164 -10.57 12.36 16.50
N ARG A 165 -10.79 11.73 17.65
CA ARG A 165 -10.06 10.55 18.14
C ARG A 165 -8.55 10.80 18.16
N SER A 166 -8.14 11.96 18.59
CA SER A 166 -6.75 12.37 18.71
C SER A 166 -6.35 12.59 20.16
N ILE A 167 -5.05 12.42 20.42
CA ILE A 167 -4.42 12.72 21.71
C ILE A 167 -3.46 13.88 21.47
N GLU A 168 -3.61 14.94 22.27
CA GLU A 168 -2.69 16.07 22.28
C GLU A 168 -1.89 16.05 23.57
N ILE A 169 -0.57 16.15 23.47
CA ILE A 169 0.33 16.18 24.62
C ILE A 169 0.46 17.64 25.07
N THR A 170 0.25 17.91 26.36
CA THR A 170 0.41 19.25 26.95
C THR A 170 1.89 19.63 27.08
N GLU A 171 2.20 20.90 27.38
CA GLU A 171 3.58 21.32 27.65
C GLU A 171 4.23 20.51 28.77
N ASN A 172 3.47 20.26 29.87
CA ASN A 172 3.94 19.41 30.97
C ASN A 172 4.24 18.00 30.54
N GLY A 173 3.36 17.40 29.69
CA GLY A 173 3.56 16.08 29.12
C GLY A 173 4.80 16.00 28.25
N HIS A 174 5.03 17.02 27.42
CA HIS A 174 6.23 17.09 26.59
C HIS A 174 7.51 17.11 27.42
N GLU A 175 7.58 18.01 28.42
CA GLU A 175 8.74 18.09 29.29
C GLU A 175 9.02 16.76 30.01
N LYS A 176 7.98 16.11 30.50
CA LYS A 176 8.07 14.81 31.18
C LYS A 176 8.55 13.70 30.25
N ILE A 177 8.05 13.66 29.02
CA ILE A 177 8.46 12.67 28.00
C ILE A 177 9.89 12.92 27.57
N GLU A 178 10.28 14.16 27.24
CA GLU A 178 11.66 14.49 26.85
C GLU A 178 12.66 14.16 27.93
N ASN A 179 12.37 14.52 29.18
CA ASN A 179 13.25 14.20 30.32
C ASN A 179 13.45 12.68 30.46
N TYR A 180 12.36 11.91 30.33
CA TYR A 180 12.46 10.45 30.37
C TYR A 180 13.31 9.87 29.22
N LEU A 181 13.08 10.37 28.00
CA LEU A 181 13.81 9.91 26.80
C LEU A 181 15.31 10.23 26.92
N LYS A 182 15.65 11.43 27.39
CA LYS A 182 17.05 11.83 27.63
C LYS A 182 17.74 10.96 28.71
N GLN A 183 17.06 10.73 29.83
CA GLN A 183 17.56 9.85 30.90
C GLN A 183 17.80 8.40 30.45
N ASN A 184 17.05 7.92 29.44
CA ASN A 184 17.19 6.57 28.92
C ASN A 184 18.02 6.48 27.62
N ASN A 185 18.75 7.55 27.25
CA ASN A 185 19.56 7.66 26.04
C ASN A 185 18.76 7.35 24.73
N LEU A 186 17.48 7.72 24.70
CA LEU A 186 16.59 7.57 23.55
C LEU A 186 16.44 8.89 22.77
N LEU A 187 16.84 10.02 23.37
CA LEU A 187 16.83 11.35 22.80
C LEU A 187 18.12 12.07 23.21
N GLU A 188 18.76 12.78 22.28
CA GLU A 188 19.93 13.60 22.57
C GLU A 188 19.54 14.88 23.33
N ASP A 189 20.39 15.35 24.23
CA ASP A 189 20.11 16.50 25.10
C ASP A 189 19.81 17.82 24.34
N SER A 190 20.39 17.94 23.14
CA SER A 190 20.29 19.15 22.30
C SER A 190 19.15 19.10 21.28
N VAL A 191 18.40 18.00 21.18
CA VAL A 191 17.40 17.78 20.14
C VAL A 191 16.01 17.68 20.74
N SER A 192 15.05 18.40 20.14
CA SER A 192 13.65 18.33 20.56
C SER A 192 12.95 17.07 20.04
N LEU A 193 11.93 16.62 20.77
CA LEU A 193 11.05 15.53 20.35
C LEU A 193 10.33 15.82 19.02
N TYR A 194 10.15 17.10 18.69
CA TYR A 194 9.53 17.56 17.43
C TYR A 194 10.47 17.65 16.22
N ALA A 195 11.76 17.38 16.40
CA ALA A 195 12.66 17.31 15.25
C ALA A 195 12.21 16.20 14.29
N SER A 196 12.33 16.43 12.98
CA SER A 196 11.85 15.51 11.93
C SER A 196 12.35 14.07 12.11
N GLU A 197 13.55 13.90 12.64
CA GLU A 197 14.18 12.63 12.96
C GLU A 197 13.55 11.91 14.18
N ASN A 198 12.85 12.64 15.06
CA ASN A 198 12.23 12.11 16.27
C ASN A 198 10.71 11.94 16.18
N LEU A 199 10.08 12.32 15.07
CA LEU A 199 8.63 12.15 14.85
C LEU A 199 8.15 10.71 15.07
N LYS A 200 9.03 9.74 14.79
CA LYS A 200 8.74 8.33 15.04
C LYS A 200 8.55 8.05 16.54
N LEU A 201 9.40 8.62 17.41
CA LEU A 201 9.29 8.48 18.87
C LEU A 201 8.01 9.16 19.39
N LEU A 202 7.70 10.35 18.90
CA LEU A 202 6.47 11.07 19.24
C LEU A 202 5.22 10.24 18.89
N ASN A 203 5.13 9.76 17.67
CA ASN A 203 4.01 8.92 17.21
C ASN A 203 3.87 7.63 18.03
N MET A 204 4.98 7.03 18.47
CA MET A 204 4.97 5.82 19.30
C MET A 204 4.53 6.07 20.75
N VAL A 205 4.69 7.30 21.25
CA VAL A 205 4.20 7.68 22.57
C VAL A 205 2.70 7.99 22.54
N GLN A 206 2.21 8.54 21.41
CA GLN A 206 0.80 8.88 21.20
C GLN A 206 -0.08 7.66 20.84
N ALA A 207 0.50 6.57 20.33
CA ALA A 207 -0.20 5.34 19.93
C ALA A 207 -0.51 4.45 21.14
#